data_f2546e314ae5c538969305cbe0af4103
#
_entry.id   f2546e314ae5c538969305cbe0af4103
#
_cell.length_a   1.000
_cell.length_b   1.000
_cell.length_c   1.000
_cell.angle_alpha   90.00
_cell.angle_beta   90.00
_cell.angle_gamma   90.00
#
_symmetry.space_group_name_H-M   'P 1'
#
loop_
_entity.id
_entity.type
_entity.pdbx_description
1 polymer ?
#
loop_
_entity_poly.entity_id
_entity_poly.type
_entity_poly.pdbx_seq_one_letter_code
_entity_poly.pdbx_strand_id
1 'polypeptide(L)'
;MNFDPTYNPYSLVGKTILITGASSGIGRATAIECSKLGAKCIITGRNEERLNETLSQMVGGGHQEVVADISTQEGVDILVEQIPNIDGLVSNAGIGISKPIKFYKQEDLETIFQTNTFSPMLIIKGMLKKKKVNEKGAIVFVSSVAAFNAKLGNGMYGASKAALMAYMRYCAREVAEKGIRANSIHPSMVDTPFIHDNTFSEEELQKDITNYPLKRYGKPEEIAQAIIYLLSDASAWVTGTSLIIDGGVSLK
;
A
#
# COMPACT_ATOMS: atom_id res chain seq x y z
N MET A 1 -12.08 -35.86 -9.23
CA MET A 1 -11.72 -34.88 -8.20
C MET A 1 -13.02 -34.40 -7.55
N ASN A 2 -13.12 -34.49 -6.24
CA ASN A 2 -14.31 -34.01 -5.54
C ASN A 2 -14.16 -32.49 -5.30
N PHE A 3 -15.26 -31.76 -5.43
CA PHE A 3 -15.34 -30.35 -5.07
C PHE A 3 -15.09 -30.19 -3.56
N ASP A 4 -14.12 -29.34 -3.18
CA ASP A 4 -13.86 -28.99 -1.78
C ASP A 4 -14.43 -27.58 -1.51
N PRO A 5 -15.53 -27.46 -0.78
CA PRO A 5 -16.16 -26.18 -0.49
C PRO A 5 -15.33 -25.29 0.47
N THR A 6 -14.30 -25.86 1.10
CA THR A 6 -13.41 -25.11 2.02
C THR A 6 -12.17 -24.56 1.32
N TYR A 7 -11.91 -24.94 0.06
CA TYR A 7 -10.76 -24.46 -0.70
C TYR A 7 -10.87 -22.98 -1.01
N ASN A 8 -10.02 -22.18 -0.38
CA ASN A 8 -9.92 -20.74 -0.60
C ASN A 8 -8.44 -20.29 -0.63
N PRO A 9 -7.81 -20.17 -1.81
CA PRO A 9 -6.42 -19.75 -1.93
C PRO A 9 -6.19 -18.27 -1.55
N TYR A 10 -7.25 -17.48 -1.37
CA TYR A 10 -7.21 -16.10 -0.90
C TYR A 10 -7.31 -15.99 0.62
N SER A 11 -7.49 -17.09 1.34
CA SER A 11 -7.59 -17.09 2.80
C SER A 11 -6.34 -16.49 3.44
N LEU A 12 -6.55 -15.65 4.45
CA LEU A 12 -5.51 -15.07 5.28
C LEU A 12 -5.59 -15.58 6.74
N VAL A 13 -6.33 -16.67 6.96
CA VAL A 13 -6.45 -17.31 8.28
C VAL A 13 -5.07 -17.68 8.81
N GLY A 14 -4.79 -17.26 10.05
CA GLY A 14 -3.51 -17.50 10.71
C GLY A 14 -2.38 -16.57 10.30
N LYS A 15 -2.58 -15.68 9.32
CA LYS A 15 -1.57 -14.71 8.89
C LYS A 15 -1.67 -13.41 9.70
N THR A 16 -0.52 -12.85 10.05
CA THR A 16 -0.39 -11.53 10.66
C THR A 16 0.10 -10.54 9.60
N ILE A 17 -0.68 -9.49 9.35
CA ILE A 17 -0.44 -8.52 8.27
C ILE A 17 -0.22 -7.13 8.84
N LEU A 18 0.92 -6.50 8.56
CA LEU A 18 1.18 -5.09 8.85
C LEU A 18 0.71 -4.21 7.69
N ILE A 19 -0.07 -3.16 7.98
CA ILE A 19 -0.58 -2.22 6.98
C ILE A 19 -0.22 -0.80 7.40
N THR A 20 0.59 -0.11 6.60
CA THR A 20 0.95 1.29 6.85
C THR A 20 -0.05 2.25 6.20
N GLY A 21 -0.30 3.41 6.85
CA GLY A 21 -1.28 4.38 6.36
C GLY A 21 -2.71 3.87 6.39
N ALA A 22 -3.07 3.08 7.42
CA ALA A 22 -4.36 2.44 7.55
C ALA A 22 -5.45 3.32 8.19
N SER A 23 -5.17 4.59 8.44
CA SER A 23 -6.14 5.54 9.01
C SER A 23 -7.22 6.01 8.02
N SER A 24 -7.06 5.74 6.72
CA SER A 24 -8.04 6.13 5.68
C SER A 24 -7.80 5.40 4.35
N GLY A 25 -8.69 5.59 3.39
CA GLY A 25 -8.53 5.21 1.99
C GLY A 25 -8.18 3.74 1.77
N ILE A 26 -7.22 3.50 0.89
CA ILE A 26 -6.79 2.13 0.50
C ILE A 26 -6.28 1.34 1.72
N GLY A 27 -5.51 1.97 2.61
CA GLY A 27 -4.97 1.29 3.79
C GLY A 27 -6.06 0.83 4.75
N ARG A 28 -7.06 1.68 5.03
CA ARG A 28 -8.25 1.34 5.84
C ARG A 28 -9.02 0.17 5.21
N ALA A 29 -9.36 0.29 3.92
CA ALA A 29 -10.08 -0.76 3.21
C ALA A 29 -9.30 -2.08 3.22
N THR A 30 -7.98 -2.03 3.02
CA THR A 30 -7.12 -3.21 3.08
C THR A 30 -7.16 -3.89 4.45
N ALA A 31 -7.11 -3.12 5.54
CA ALA A 31 -7.18 -3.67 6.90
C ALA A 31 -8.51 -4.38 7.14
N ILE A 32 -9.62 -3.74 6.76
CA ILE A 32 -10.97 -4.30 6.90
C ILE A 32 -11.13 -5.57 6.05
N GLU A 33 -10.76 -5.53 4.77
CA GLU A 33 -10.90 -6.67 3.88
C GLU A 33 -9.98 -7.85 4.28
N CYS A 34 -8.74 -7.59 4.70
CA CYS A 34 -7.86 -8.64 5.25
C CYS A 34 -8.47 -9.29 6.50
N SER A 35 -9.08 -8.52 7.39
CA SER A 35 -9.71 -9.04 8.60
C SER A 35 -10.89 -9.97 8.29
N LYS A 36 -11.71 -9.65 7.27
CA LYS A 36 -12.80 -10.52 6.79
C LYS A 36 -12.32 -11.86 6.27
N LEU A 37 -11.07 -11.95 5.82
CA LEU A 37 -10.43 -13.20 5.35
C LEU A 37 -9.61 -13.91 6.43
N GLY A 38 -9.75 -13.47 7.69
CA GLY A 38 -9.19 -14.14 8.85
C GLY A 38 -7.77 -13.70 9.24
N ALA A 39 -7.23 -12.63 8.64
CA ALA A 39 -5.95 -12.09 9.05
C ALA A 39 -6.03 -11.41 10.43
N LYS A 40 -4.97 -11.53 11.22
CA LYS A 40 -4.68 -10.56 12.29
C LYS A 40 -3.95 -9.38 11.67
N CYS A 41 -4.51 -8.19 11.78
CA CYS A 41 -3.91 -6.99 11.21
C CYS A 41 -3.26 -6.13 12.29
N ILE A 42 -2.08 -5.62 11.97
CA ILE A 42 -1.42 -4.55 12.69
C ILE A 42 -1.51 -3.32 11.79
N ILE A 43 -2.15 -2.27 12.27
CA ILE A 43 -2.36 -1.06 11.50
C ILE A 43 -1.53 0.09 12.08
N THR A 44 -0.95 0.92 11.20
CA THR A 44 -0.18 2.08 11.64
C THR A 44 -0.51 3.34 10.87
N GLY A 45 -0.38 4.46 11.57
CA GLY A 45 -0.59 5.82 11.09
C GLY A 45 -0.31 6.83 12.20
N ARG A 46 -0.46 8.12 11.89
CA ARG A 46 -0.18 9.21 12.83
C ARG A 46 -1.39 9.61 13.70
N ASN A 47 -2.59 9.32 13.23
CA ASN A 47 -3.82 9.73 13.89
C ASN A 47 -4.47 8.52 14.57
N GLU A 48 -4.38 8.48 15.90
CA GLU A 48 -4.90 7.42 16.75
C GLU A 48 -6.42 7.26 16.63
N GLU A 49 -7.16 8.34 16.64
CA GLU A 49 -8.63 8.32 16.53
C GLU A 49 -9.08 7.63 15.23
N ARG A 50 -8.48 8.00 14.08
CA ARG A 50 -8.77 7.37 12.79
C ARG A 50 -8.31 5.92 12.70
N LEU A 51 -7.26 5.53 13.41
CA LEU A 51 -6.86 4.13 13.52
C LEU A 51 -7.89 3.34 14.34
N ASN A 52 -8.37 3.90 15.43
CA ASN A 52 -9.45 3.31 16.24
C ASN A 52 -10.76 3.16 15.45
N GLU A 53 -11.12 4.15 14.61
CA GLU A 53 -12.23 4.00 13.66
C GLU A 53 -12.03 2.82 12.70
N THR A 54 -10.80 2.61 12.23
CA THR A 54 -10.48 1.47 11.35
C THR A 54 -10.62 0.15 12.12
N LEU A 55 -10.05 0.06 13.33
CA LEU A 55 -10.16 -1.12 14.19
C LEU A 55 -11.61 -1.51 14.46
N SER A 56 -12.47 -0.52 14.73
CA SER A 56 -13.89 -0.77 15.03
C SER A 56 -14.68 -1.39 13.87
N GLN A 57 -14.18 -1.26 12.65
CA GLN A 57 -14.81 -1.81 11.43
C GLN A 57 -14.23 -3.17 11.02
N MET A 58 -13.16 -3.62 11.69
CA MET A 58 -12.51 -4.88 11.37
C MET A 58 -13.25 -6.07 11.99
N VAL A 59 -13.19 -7.22 11.32
CA VAL A 59 -13.87 -8.46 11.73
C VAL A 59 -12.91 -9.37 12.45
N GLY A 60 -13.37 -9.99 13.54
CA GLY A 60 -12.56 -10.90 14.36
C GLY A 60 -11.84 -10.17 15.48
N GLY A 61 -10.77 -10.76 15.99
CA GLY A 61 -10.03 -10.23 17.14
C GLY A 61 -8.52 -10.36 17.01
N GLY A 62 -7.80 -9.71 17.94
CA GLY A 62 -6.34 -9.73 17.98
C GLY A 62 -5.67 -8.75 17.02
N HIS A 63 -6.44 -7.82 16.45
CA HIS A 63 -5.90 -6.68 15.71
C HIS A 63 -5.23 -5.71 16.68
N GLN A 64 -4.23 -4.99 16.18
CA GLN A 64 -3.45 -4.02 16.96
C GLN A 64 -3.25 -2.74 16.15
N GLU A 65 -3.13 -1.63 16.84
CA GLU A 65 -2.65 -0.39 16.27
C GLU A 65 -1.26 -0.03 16.81
N VAL A 66 -0.46 0.61 16.00
CA VAL A 66 0.79 1.24 16.39
C VAL A 66 0.77 2.67 15.88
N VAL A 67 0.58 3.62 16.78
CA VAL A 67 0.62 5.04 16.42
C VAL A 67 2.08 5.45 16.21
N ALA A 68 2.45 5.76 14.96
CA ALA A 68 3.81 6.13 14.61
C ALA A 68 3.85 7.07 13.40
N ASP A 69 4.71 8.07 13.46
CA ASP A 69 5.06 8.86 12.27
C ASP A 69 6.24 8.22 11.54
N ILE A 70 5.93 7.37 10.59
CA ILE A 70 6.94 6.66 9.80
C ILE A 70 7.76 7.57 8.87
N SER A 71 7.45 8.86 8.77
CA SER A 71 8.31 9.82 8.06
C SER A 71 9.57 10.17 8.86
N THR A 72 9.66 9.78 10.13
CA THR A 72 10.82 9.95 11.00
C THR A 72 11.52 8.63 11.27
N GLN A 73 12.83 8.67 11.57
CA GLN A 73 13.55 7.46 11.98
C GLN A 73 13.01 6.92 13.31
N GLU A 74 12.68 7.79 14.25
CA GLU A 74 12.09 7.41 15.54
C GLU A 74 10.76 6.65 15.35
N GLY A 75 9.86 7.15 14.52
CA GLY A 75 8.59 6.49 14.24
C GLY A 75 8.77 5.13 13.55
N VAL A 76 9.75 5.01 12.65
CA VAL A 76 10.11 3.71 12.07
C VAL A 76 10.64 2.75 13.13
N ASP A 77 11.49 3.21 14.04
CA ASP A 77 12.05 2.38 15.12
C ASP A 77 10.96 1.93 16.09
N ILE A 78 10.06 2.82 16.50
CA ILE A 78 8.88 2.50 17.32
C ILE A 78 8.05 1.40 16.63
N LEU A 79 7.70 1.58 15.35
CA LEU A 79 6.92 0.60 14.62
C LEU A 79 7.61 -0.77 14.60
N VAL A 80 8.89 -0.81 14.19
CA VAL A 80 9.64 -2.05 14.05
C VAL A 80 9.84 -2.75 15.40
N GLU A 81 9.96 -2.02 16.52
CA GLU A 81 10.07 -2.63 17.85
C GLU A 81 8.75 -3.28 18.32
N GLN A 82 7.64 -2.58 18.16
CA GLN A 82 6.36 -2.97 18.73
C GLN A 82 5.65 -4.10 17.98
N ILE A 83 5.94 -4.28 16.67
CA ILE A 83 5.29 -5.35 15.91
C ILE A 83 5.88 -6.73 16.25
N PRO A 84 5.07 -7.79 16.27
CA PRO A 84 5.55 -9.18 16.30
C PRO A 84 6.15 -9.59 14.95
N ASN A 85 6.45 -10.88 14.79
CA ASN A 85 6.71 -11.43 13.46
C ASN A 85 5.44 -11.39 12.62
N ILE A 86 5.59 -11.06 11.34
CA ILE A 86 4.48 -10.89 10.39
C ILE A 86 4.66 -11.80 9.17
N ASP A 87 3.52 -12.17 8.57
CA ASP A 87 3.44 -12.95 7.32
C ASP A 87 3.26 -12.05 6.11
N GLY A 88 2.82 -10.81 6.32
CA GLY A 88 2.64 -9.84 5.24
C GLY A 88 2.86 -8.40 5.66
N LEU A 89 3.40 -7.61 4.72
CA LEU A 89 3.52 -6.16 4.82
C LEU A 89 2.80 -5.50 3.65
N VAL A 90 1.93 -4.53 3.95
CA VAL A 90 1.38 -3.61 2.98
C VAL A 90 1.96 -2.21 3.22
N SER A 91 2.93 -1.85 2.38
CA SER A 91 3.55 -0.53 2.39
C SER A 91 2.67 0.43 1.58
N ASN A 92 1.67 1.00 2.25
CA ASN A 92 0.64 1.83 1.62
C ASN A 92 0.77 3.32 1.96
N ALA A 93 1.31 3.68 3.12
CA ALA A 93 1.45 5.09 3.49
C ALA A 93 2.13 5.92 2.40
N GLY A 94 1.55 7.08 2.11
CA GLY A 94 2.08 7.98 1.10
C GLY A 94 1.33 9.31 1.09
N ILE A 95 1.99 10.31 0.50
CA ILE A 95 1.45 11.66 0.30
C ILE A 95 1.58 12.06 -1.17
N GLY A 96 0.74 13.01 -1.59
CA GLY A 96 0.81 13.65 -2.89
C GLY A 96 1.15 15.13 -2.75
N ILE A 97 2.02 15.63 -3.61
CA ILE A 97 2.28 17.06 -3.77
C ILE A 97 2.23 17.35 -5.27
N SER A 98 1.27 18.17 -5.69
CA SER A 98 1.12 18.58 -7.10
C SER A 98 1.62 20.01 -7.27
N LYS A 99 2.68 20.17 -8.07
CA LYS A 99 3.26 21.48 -8.44
C LYS A 99 3.92 21.38 -9.81
N PRO A 100 3.84 22.43 -10.67
CA PRO A 100 4.70 22.56 -11.84
C PRO A 100 6.19 22.60 -11.46
N ILE A 101 7.05 22.01 -12.31
CA ILE A 101 8.51 21.84 -12.04
C ILE A 101 9.18 23.13 -11.59
N LYS A 102 8.87 24.27 -12.22
CA LYS A 102 9.48 25.57 -11.90
C LYS A 102 9.17 26.11 -10.49
N PHE A 103 8.22 25.50 -9.78
CA PHE A 103 7.83 25.90 -8.42
C PHE A 103 8.25 24.88 -7.35
N TYR A 104 9.05 23.88 -7.70
CA TYR A 104 9.54 22.91 -6.72
C TYR A 104 10.41 23.60 -5.68
N LYS A 105 10.17 23.26 -4.42
CA LYS A 105 11.05 23.59 -3.31
C LYS A 105 11.77 22.33 -2.85
N GLN A 106 12.96 22.49 -2.29
CA GLN A 106 13.73 21.38 -1.74
C GLN A 106 12.92 20.63 -0.67
N GLU A 107 12.24 21.36 0.20
CA GLU A 107 11.40 20.80 1.27
C GLU A 107 10.26 19.92 0.74
N ASP A 108 9.66 20.29 -0.40
CA ASP A 108 8.62 19.48 -1.03
C ASP A 108 9.20 18.12 -1.49
N LEU A 109 10.40 18.15 -2.09
CA LEU A 109 11.12 16.96 -2.55
C LEU A 109 11.49 16.07 -1.37
N GLU A 110 12.09 16.63 -0.32
CA GLU A 110 12.46 15.91 0.90
C GLU A 110 11.25 15.26 1.54
N THR A 111 10.15 16.00 1.72
CA THR A 111 8.92 15.51 2.34
C THR A 111 8.31 14.34 1.56
N ILE A 112 8.17 14.47 0.24
CA ILE A 112 7.52 13.45 -0.58
C ILE A 112 8.38 12.19 -0.70
N PHE A 113 9.70 12.33 -0.89
CA PHE A 113 10.60 11.18 -0.96
C PHE A 113 10.77 10.51 0.39
N GLN A 114 10.83 11.29 1.48
CA GLN A 114 10.90 10.74 2.83
C GLN A 114 9.72 9.83 3.12
N THR A 115 8.50 10.28 2.83
CA THR A 115 7.30 9.49 3.12
C THR A 115 7.10 8.34 2.13
N ASN A 116 7.20 8.61 0.81
CA ASN A 116 6.81 7.65 -0.21
C ASN A 116 7.90 6.61 -0.54
N THR A 117 9.18 6.93 -0.26
CA THR A 117 10.31 6.12 -0.72
C THR A 117 11.21 5.68 0.44
N PHE A 118 11.75 6.63 1.23
CA PHE A 118 12.73 6.28 2.26
C PHE A 118 12.09 5.55 3.44
N SER A 119 10.90 5.97 3.91
CA SER A 119 10.19 5.29 5.00
C SER A 119 9.92 3.82 4.71
N PRO A 120 9.37 3.42 3.55
CA PRO A 120 9.26 2.01 3.17
C PRO A 120 10.58 1.26 3.19
N MET A 121 11.65 1.87 2.68
CA MET A 121 12.98 1.24 2.68
C MET A 121 13.50 1.02 4.09
N LEU A 122 13.34 2.01 4.98
CA LEU A 122 13.79 1.93 6.37
C LEU A 122 12.98 0.92 7.19
N ILE A 123 11.67 0.85 6.99
CA ILE A 123 10.81 -0.16 7.63
C ILE A 123 11.29 -1.57 7.21
N ILE A 124 11.46 -1.82 5.92
CA ILE A 124 11.92 -3.13 5.43
C ILE A 124 13.31 -3.46 5.95
N LYS A 125 14.25 -2.50 5.91
CA LYS A 125 15.59 -2.66 6.50
C LYS A 125 15.49 -3.10 7.97
N GLY A 126 14.70 -2.38 8.78
CA GLY A 126 14.51 -2.68 10.20
C GLY A 126 13.93 -4.07 10.44
N MET A 127 12.89 -4.40 9.70
CA MET A 127 12.19 -5.69 9.81
C MET A 127 13.08 -6.87 9.39
N LEU A 128 13.82 -6.75 8.28
CA LEU A 128 14.74 -7.81 7.84
C LEU A 128 15.90 -7.98 8.79
N LYS A 129 16.47 -6.87 9.31
CA LYS A 129 17.54 -6.91 10.33
C LYS A 129 17.10 -7.62 11.59
N LYS A 130 15.85 -7.42 12.03
CA LYS A 130 15.27 -8.05 13.22
C LYS A 130 14.56 -9.37 12.95
N LYS A 131 14.63 -9.88 11.72
CA LYS A 131 14.00 -11.15 11.28
C LYS A 131 12.49 -11.18 11.56
N LYS A 132 11.81 -10.04 11.43
CA LYS A 132 10.36 -9.90 11.73
C LYS A 132 9.44 -10.29 10.58
N VAL A 133 9.96 -10.61 9.40
CA VAL A 133 9.17 -11.16 8.29
C VAL A 133 9.38 -12.67 8.28
N ASN A 134 8.29 -13.42 8.43
CA ASN A 134 8.30 -14.88 8.40
C ASN A 134 8.70 -15.40 7.01
N GLU A 135 9.29 -16.61 6.97
CA GLU A 135 9.52 -17.31 5.72
C GLU A 135 8.21 -17.50 4.95
N LYS A 136 8.28 -17.47 3.63
CA LYS A 136 7.12 -17.51 2.72
C LYS A 136 6.14 -16.32 2.89
N GLY A 137 6.55 -15.27 3.56
CA GLY A 137 5.79 -14.03 3.71
C GLY A 137 5.62 -13.29 2.39
N ALA A 138 4.83 -12.21 2.42
CA ALA A 138 4.57 -11.37 1.25
C ALA A 138 4.66 -9.89 1.57
N ILE A 139 5.33 -9.13 0.70
CA ILE A 139 5.45 -7.67 0.79
C ILE A 139 4.75 -7.05 -0.41
N VAL A 140 3.81 -6.15 -0.16
CA VAL A 140 3.06 -5.44 -1.20
C VAL A 140 3.29 -3.94 -1.06
N PHE A 141 3.82 -3.33 -2.10
CA PHE A 141 4.00 -1.89 -2.17
C PHE A 141 2.85 -1.23 -2.93
N VAL A 142 2.24 -0.22 -2.34
CA VAL A 142 1.25 0.61 -3.02
C VAL A 142 1.97 1.77 -3.70
N SER A 143 2.24 1.59 -5.00
CA SER A 143 2.81 2.61 -5.87
C SER A 143 1.69 3.44 -6.53
N SER A 144 1.82 3.75 -7.82
CA SER A 144 0.81 4.48 -8.61
C SER A 144 1.14 4.32 -10.10
N VAL A 145 0.15 4.47 -10.97
CA VAL A 145 0.38 4.65 -12.41
C VAL A 145 1.24 5.89 -12.70
N ALA A 146 1.31 6.86 -11.79
CA ALA A 146 2.20 8.02 -11.90
C ALA A 146 3.69 7.64 -11.97
N ALA A 147 4.07 6.42 -11.59
CA ALA A 147 5.44 5.92 -11.72
C ALA A 147 5.89 5.78 -13.19
N PHE A 148 4.98 5.68 -14.13
CA PHE A 148 5.26 5.51 -15.58
C PHE A 148 4.32 6.28 -16.49
N ASN A 149 3.26 6.90 -15.97
CA ASN A 149 2.33 7.72 -16.75
C ASN A 149 2.41 9.17 -16.25
N ALA A 150 3.01 10.05 -17.06
CA ALA A 150 3.27 11.43 -16.69
C ALA A 150 2.00 12.29 -16.80
N LYS A 151 1.61 12.94 -15.70
CA LYS A 151 0.62 14.01 -15.67
C LYS A 151 1.27 15.33 -15.24
N LEU A 152 0.78 16.45 -15.76
CA LEU A 152 1.26 17.77 -15.36
C LEU A 152 1.15 17.97 -13.84
N GLY A 153 2.17 18.56 -13.24
CA GLY A 153 2.23 18.82 -11.81
C GLY A 153 2.63 17.62 -10.94
N ASN A 154 2.63 16.39 -11.45
CA ASN A 154 2.86 15.18 -10.67
C ASN A 154 4.32 14.68 -10.66
N GLY A 155 5.27 15.47 -11.15
CA GLY A 155 6.65 14.99 -11.34
C GLY A 155 7.33 14.47 -10.07
N MET A 156 7.22 15.18 -8.95
CA MET A 156 7.80 14.72 -7.67
C MET A 156 7.15 13.43 -7.18
N TYR A 157 5.82 13.39 -7.21
CA TYR A 157 5.05 12.21 -6.81
C TYR A 157 5.38 11.01 -7.70
N GLY A 158 5.32 11.21 -9.03
CA GLY A 158 5.66 10.15 -9.99
C GLY A 158 7.07 9.60 -9.79
N ALA A 159 8.06 10.50 -9.61
CA ALA A 159 9.44 10.11 -9.34
C ALA A 159 9.57 9.29 -8.04
N SER A 160 8.90 9.71 -6.95
CA SER A 160 8.93 8.97 -5.68
C SER A 160 8.32 7.57 -5.79
N LYS A 161 7.23 7.44 -6.55
CA LYS A 161 6.56 6.14 -6.79
C LYS A 161 7.33 5.25 -7.79
N ALA A 162 8.03 5.85 -8.75
CA ALA A 162 8.94 5.12 -9.65
C ALA A 162 10.16 4.57 -8.87
N ALA A 163 10.73 5.35 -7.96
CA ALA A 163 11.80 4.89 -7.09
C ALA A 163 11.35 3.71 -6.21
N LEU A 164 10.13 3.77 -5.64
CA LEU A 164 9.55 2.68 -4.86
C LEU A 164 9.33 1.42 -5.70
N MET A 165 8.84 1.57 -6.94
CA MET A 165 8.68 0.46 -7.88
C MET A 165 10.03 -0.20 -8.23
N ALA A 166 11.07 0.58 -8.46
CA ALA A 166 12.40 0.05 -8.70
C ALA A 166 12.92 -0.70 -7.46
N TYR A 167 12.81 -0.10 -6.28
CA TYR A 167 13.24 -0.71 -5.01
C TYR A 167 12.54 -2.06 -4.76
N MET A 168 11.24 -2.15 -5.04
CA MET A 168 10.48 -3.41 -4.91
C MET A 168 11.16 -4.58 -5.64
N ARG A 169 11.70 -4.37 -6.83
CA ARG A 169 12.37 -5.42 -7.61
C ARG A 169 13.64 -5.93 -6.94
N TYR A 170 14.44 -5.02 -6.37
CA TYR A 170 15.62 -5.40 -5.58
C TYR A 170 15.22 -6.14 -4.31
N CYS A 171 14.20 -5.62 -3.61
CA CYS A 171 13.63 -6.28 -2.43
C CYS A 171 13.19 -7.72 -2.77
N ALA A 172 12.43 -7.91 -3.85
CA ALA A 172 11.98 -9.23 -4.31
C ALA A 172 13.16 -10.20 -4.53
N ARG A 173 14.25 -9.71 -5.13
CA ARG A 173 15.44 -10.53 -5.38
C ARG A 173 16.17 -10.93 -4.11
N GLU A 174 16.32 -9.99 -3.16
CA GLU A 174 17.06 -10.21 -1.93
C GLU A 174 16.33 -11.14 -0.95
N VAL A 175 14.99 -11.08 -0.89
CA VAL A 175 14.20 -11.86 0.08
C VAL A 175 13.80 -13.25 -0.44
N ALA A 176 14.03 -13.53 -1.72
CA ALA A 176 13.56 -14.75 -2.40
C ALA A 176 14.08 -16.06 -1.79
N GLU A 177 15.32 -16.08 -1.26
CA GLU A 177 15.89 -17.28 -0.63
C GLU A 177 15.07 -17.78 0.57
N LYS A 178 14.34 -16.86 1.25
CA LYS A 178 13.43 -17.20 2.35
C LYS A 178 12.01 -17.51 1.87
N GLY A 179 11.79 -17.62 0.58
CA GLY A 179 10.46 -17.78 -0.02
C GLY A 179 9.58 -16.53 0.12
N ILE A 180 10.11 -15.39 0.60
CA ILE A 180 9.37 -14.16 0.74
C ILE A 180 9.18 -13.55 -0.65
N ARG A 181 7.95 -13.13 -0.96
CA ARG A 181 7.58 -12.46 -2.22
C ARG A 181 7.45 -10.96 -2.01
N ALA A 182 7.87 -10.17 -3.01
CA ALA A 182 7.64 -8.74 -2.99
C ALA A 182 7.09 -8.27 -4.34
N ASN A 183 5.99 -7.54 -4.32
CA ASN A 183 5.29 -7.06 -5.51
C ASN A 183 4.79 -5.63 -5.30
N SER A 184 4.41 -4.94 -6.36
CA SER A 184 3.77 -3.64 -6.29
C SER A 184 2.43 -3.61 -7.01
N ILE A 185 1.50 -2.82 -6.50
CA ILE A 185 0.28 -2.42 -7.21
C ILE A 185 0.39 -0.96 -7.63
N HIS A 186 -0.23 -0.65 -8.76
CA HIS A 186 -0.20 0.68 -9.35
C HIS A 186 -1.62 1.16 -9.64
N PRO A 187 -2.33 1.68 -8.61
CA PRO A 187 -3.64 2.27 -8.80
C PRO A 187 -3.54 3.58 -9.62
N SER A 188 -4.61 3.91 -10.36
CA SER A 188 -4.90 5.26 -10.80
C SER A 188 -5.73 5.98 -9.74
N MET A 189 -6.68 6.85 -10.15
CA MET A 189 -7.55 7.55 -9.21
C MET A 189 -8.48 6.56 -8.49
N VAL A 190 -8.48 6.64 -7.17
CA VAL A 190 -9.30 5.83 -6.27
C VAL A 190 -10.09 6.77 -5.38
N ASP A 191 -11.38 6.53 -5.23
CA ASP A 191 -12.30 7.35 -4.45
C ASP A 191 -11.96 7.27 -2.95
N THR A 192 -11.13 8.19 -2.52
CA THR A 192 -10.55 8.26 -1.17
C THR A 192 -10.42 9.73 -0.75
N PRO A 193 -10.26 10.04 0.55
CA PRO A 193 -9.94 11.40 0.97
C PRO A 193 -8.74 12.01 0.26
N PHE A 194 -7.78 11.21 -0.19
CA PHE A 194 -6.59 11.67 -0.90
C PHE A 194 -6.89 12.49 -2.17
N ILE A 195 -7.98 12.20 -2.89
CA ILE A 195 -8.36 12.94 -4.10
C ILE A 195 -9.34 14.07 -3.81
N HIS A 196 -10.00 14.07 -2.64
CA HIS A 196 -10.99 15.06 -2.24
C HIS A 196 -10.41 16.16 -1.34
N ASP A 197 -9.16 16.09 -0.90
CA ASP A 197 -8.49 17.06 -0.03
C ASP A 197 -8.16 18.39 -0.77
N ASN A 198 -9.17 19.01 -1.42
CA ASN A 198 -9.09 20.32 -2.09
C ASN A 198 -8.05 20.43 -3.24
N THR A 199 -7.57 19.32 -3.76
CA THR A 199 -6.61 19.32 -4.89
C THR A 199 -7.30 19.51 -6.23
N PHE A 200 -8.54 19.01 -6.35
CA PHE A 200 -9.35 19.08 -7.57
C PHE A 200 -10.76 19.57 -7.26
N SER A 201 -11.33 20.39 -8.15
CA SER A 201 -12.76 20.71 -8.10
C SER A 201 -13.60 19.52 -8.53
N GLU A 202 -14.85 19.49 -8.09
CA GLU A 202 -15.81 18.44 -8.51
C GLU A 202 -15.96 18.38 -10.04
N GLU A 203 -15.96 19.53 -10.71
CA GLU A 203 -16.01 19.60 -12.17
C GLU A 203 -14.80 18.96 -12.85
N GLU A 204 -13.59 19.20 -12.32
CA GLU A 204 -12.37 18.57 -12.79
C GLU A 204 -12.39 17.07 -12.61
N LEU A 205 -12.87 16.57 -11.46
CA LEU A 205 -13.02 15.15 -11.19
C LEU A 205 -14.04 14.50 -12.15
N GLN A 206 -15.20 15.12 -12.38
CA GLN A 206 -16.20 14.62 -13.32
C GLN A 206 -15.66 14.58 -14.76
N LYS A 207 -14.89 15.58 -15.17
CA LYS A 207 -14.24 15.60 -16.48
C LYS A 207 -13.18 14.50 -16.58
N ASP A 208 -12.34 14.31 -15.55
CA ASP A 208 -11.28 13.28 -15.56
C ASP A 208 -11.87 11.86 -15.65
N ILE A 209 -13.02 11.59 -15.00
CA ILE A 209 -13.74 10.31 -15.07
C ILE A 209 -14.04 9.89 -16.52
N THR A 210 -14.31 10.85 -17.41
CA THR A 210 -14.61 10.54 -18.82
C THR A 210 -13.46 9.90 -19.57
N ASN A 211 -12.21 10.08 -19.08
CA ASN A 211 -11.01 9.48 -19.65
C ASN A 211 -10.85 8.00 -19.31
N TYR A 212 -11.57 7.51 -18.29
CA TYR A 212 -11.49 6.09 -17.88
C TYR A 212 -12.37 5.24 -18.79
N PRO A 213 -11.86 4.14 -19.36
CA PRO A 213 -12.71 3.17 -20.08
C PRO A 213 -13.88 2.67 -19.24
N LEU A 214 -13.67 2.39 -17.94
CA LEU A 214 -14.72 1.96 -17.02
C LEU A 214 -15.62 3.08 -16.49
N LYS A 215 -15.41 4.34 -16.92
CA LYS A 215 -16.24 5.51 -16.62
C LYS A 215 -16.47 5.79 -15.13
N ARG A 216 -15.52 5.40 -14.30
CA ARG A 216 -15.49 5.70 -12.87
C ARG A 216 -14.09 5.59 -12.29
N TYR A 217 -13.89 6.14 -11.12
CA TYR A 217 -12.71 5.84 -10.30
C TYR A 217 -12.81 4.45 -9.65
N GLY A 218 -11.66 3.91 -9.24
CA GLY A 218 -11.61 2.70 -8.45
C GLY A 218 -12.15 2.93 -7.04
N LYS A 219 -12.68 1.88 -6.42
CA LYS A 219 -13.03 1.89 -5.00
C LYS A 219 -11.86 1.37 -4.16
N PRO A 220 -11.67 1.86 -2.92
CA PRO A 220 -10.61 1.36 -2.04
C PRO A 220 -10.63 -0.15 -1.86
N GLU A 221 -11.83 -0.76 -1.80
CA GLU A 221 -12.02 -2.20 -1.64
C GLU A 221 -11.52 -2.99 -2.86
N GLU A 222 -11.65 -2.44 -4.07
CA GLU A 222 -11.15 -3.08 -5.29
C GLU A 222 -9.62 -3.15 -5.30
N ILE A 223 -8.97 -2.13 -4.74
CA ILE A 223 -7.52 -2.12 -4.56
C ILE A 223 -7.11 -3.08 -3.44
N ALA A 224 -7.86 -3.12 -2.35
CA ALA A 224 -7.64 -4.05 -1.25
C ALA A 224 -7.70 -5.52 -1.71
N GLN A 225 -8.64 -5.87 -2.57
CA GLN A 225 -8.75 -7.23 -3.13
C GLN A 225 -7.52 -7.63 -3.95
N ALA A 226 -6.95 -6.71 -4.73
CA ALA A 226 -5.72 -6.97 -5.46
C ALA A 226 -4.50 -7.09 -4.50
N ILE A 227 -4.46 -6.31 -3.42
CA ILE A 227 -3.46 -6.47 -2.36
C ILE A 227 -3.59 -7.85 -1.72
N ILE A 228 -4.80 -8.30 -1.39
CA ILE A 228 -5.08 -9.62 -0.82
C ILE A 228 -4.60 -10.74 -1.75
N TYR A 229 -4.86 -10.62 -3.06
CA TYR A 229 -4.29 -11.56 -4.03
C TYR A 229 -2.78 -11.70 -3.85
N LEU A 230 -2.05 -10.58 -3.79
CA LEU A 230 -0.59 -10.59 -3.66
C LEU A 230 -0.10 -11.04 -2.27
N LEU A 231 -0.91 -10.91 -1.21
CA LEU A 231 -0.61 -11.41 0.14
C LEU A 231 -0.87 -12.91 0.30
N SER A 232 -1.83 -13.44 -0.46
CA SER A 232 -2.35 -14.80 -0.31
C SER A 232 -1.56 -15.86 -1.08
N ASP A 233 -1.90 -17.11 -0.86
CA ASP A 233 -1.30 -18.24 -1.55
C ASP A 233 -1.74 -18.34 -3.02
N ALA A 234 -2.82 -17.62 -3.42
CA ALA A 234 -3.23 -17.49 -4.82
C ALA A 234 -2.13 -16.89 -5.72
N SER A 235 -1.17 -16.16 -5.14
CA SER A 235 -0.04 -15.55 -5.84
C SER A 235 1.31 -16.20 -5.48
N ALA A 236 1.33 -17.47 -5.07
CA ALA A 236 2.54 -18.16 -4.58
C ALA A 236 3.72 -18.15 -5.58
N TRP A 237 3.44 -18.01 -6.89
CA TRP A 237 4.47 -17.95 -7.95
C TRP A 237 4.65 -16.54 -8.54
N VAL A 238 4.20 -15.49 -7.80
CA VAL A 238 4.24 -14.10 -8.27
C VAL A 238 5.17 -13.28 -7.36
N THR A 239 6.33 -12.88 -7.89
CA THR A 239 7.27 -11.97 -7.20
C THR A 239 7.94 -11.04 -8.20
N GLY A 240 8.30 -9.82 -7.77
CA GLY A 240 8.93 -8.80 -8.61
C GLY A 240 8.00 -8.16 -9.66
N THR A 241 6.69 -8.39 -9.57
CA THR A 241 5.71 -7.86 -10.52
C THR A 241 5.16 -6.49 -10.12
N SER A 242 4.70 -5.75 -11.13
CA SER A 242 3.97 -4.49 -11.01
C SER A 242 2.57 -4.69 -11.58
N LEU A 243 1.54 -4.78 -10.71
CA LEU A 243 0.16 -4.98 -11.12
C LEU A 243 -0.54 -3.63 -11.26
N ILE A 244 -0.96 -3.30 -12.48
CA ILE A 244 -1.71 -2.07 -12.79
C ILE A 244 -3.19 -2.28 -12.49
N ILE A 245 -3.80 -1.29 -11.79
CA ILE A 245 -5.22 -1.31 -11.42
C ILE A 245 -5.77 0.10 -11.63
N ASP A 246 -6.20 0.40 -12.85
CA ASP A 246 -6.39 1.77 -13.28
C ASP A 246 -7.68 2.01 -14.10
N GLY A 247 -8.58 1.05 -14.15
CA GLY A 247 -9.81 1.15 -14.95
C GLY A 247 -9.55 1.32 -16.45
N GLY A 248 -8.33 0.98 -16.91
CA GLY A 248 -7.92 1.04 -18.31
C GLY A 248 -7.43 2.42 -18.77
N VAL A 249 -7.27 3.41 -17.85
CA VAL A 249 -6.89 4.78 -18.25
C VAL A 249 -5.50 4.88 -18.87
N SER A 250 -4.60 3.94 -18.61
CA SER A 250 -3.27 3.89 -19.23
C SER A 250 -3.22 3.14 -20.56
N LEU A 251 -4.32 2.53 -21.00
CA LEU A 251 -4.43 1.96 -22.35
C LEU A 251 -4.58 3.09 -23.36
N LYS A 252 -3.60 3.23 -24.22
CA LYS A 252 -3.59 4.20 -25.35
C LYS A 252 -3.42 3.45 -26.65
#